data_57854f733936c71846023398f1762cdd
#
_entry.id   57854f733936c71846023398f1762cdd
#
_cell.length_a   1.000
_cell.length_b   1.000
_cell.length_c   1.000
_cell.angle_alpha   90.00
_cell.angle_beta   90.00
_cell.angle_gamma   90.00
#
_symmetry.space_group_name_H-M   'P 1'
#
loop_
_entity.id
_entity.type
_entity.pdbx_description
1 polymer ?
#
loop_
_entity_poly.entity_id
_entity_poly.type
_entity_poly.pdbx_seq_one_letter_code
_entity_poly.pdbx_strand_id
1 'polypeptide(L)'
;MNSIIETFYKITNKSYQALINLNRELINLSLLHKVFLFFLILFFILMLNNNNRNRLYENYEDMTSGNKFESKYDDAIYDAFYAKYYDYLHSNKECNIEQLKIIISFAKNNKFVKLLDIGCGTGYHVYMLDKMKYEVTGLDKSADMISQAKLKYSNCEFIIGDYLQNNLFDYNSFTHLICLNKTFYSFKDKELFFEKSNLLLNADGLL
;
A
#
# COMPACT_ATOMS: atom_id res chain seq x y z
N MET A 1 -41.76 -7.32 -35.70
CA MET A 1 -41.39 -7.71 -34.35
C MET A 1 -41.45 -9.25 -34.12
N ASN A 2 -42.45 -9.93 -34.64
CA ASN A 2 -42.57 -11.41 -34.47
C ASN A 2 -41.48 -12.24 -35.17
N SER A 3 -40.99 -11.81 -36.36
CA SER A 3 -39.96 -12.53 -37.12
C SER A 3 -38.59 -12.59 -36.41
N ILE A 4 -38.20 -11.53 -35.68
CA ILE A 4 -36.95 -11.46 -34.95
C ILE A 4 -37.00 -12.39 -33.70
N ILE A 5 -38.10 -12.43 -33.02
CA ILE A 5 -38.35 -13.28 -31.86
C ILE A 5 -38.31 -14.75 -32.27
N GLU A 6 -38.95 -15.11 -33.38
CA GLU A 6 -38.89 -16.49 -33.93
C GLU A 6 -37.50 -16.92 -34.35
N THR A 7 -36.72 -16.00 -34.93
CA THR A 7 -35.34 -16.27 -35.35
C THR A 7 -34.45 -16.45 -34.10
N PHE A 8 -34.61 -15.64 -33.08
CA PHE A 8 -33.89 -15.75 -31.83
C PHE A 8 -34.20 -17.06 -31.08
N TYR A 9 -35.50 -17.45 -31.06
CA TYR A 9 -35.90 -18.71 -30.45
C TYR A 9 -35.36 -19.94 -31.20
N LYS A 10 -35.31 -19.90 -32.54
CA LYS A 10 -34.71 -21.01 -33.35
C LYS A 10 -33.21 -21.12 -33.11
N ILE A 11 -32.47 -20.00 -33.00
CA ILE A 11 -31.02 -19.99 -32.73
C ILE A 11 -30.75 -20.53 -31.32
N THR A 12 -31.47 -20.07 -30.30
CA THR A 12 -31.29 -20.51 -28.91
C THR A 12 -31.63 -21.99 -28.76
N ASN A 13 -32.67 -22.47 -29.40
CA ASN A 13 -33.08 -23.89 -29.33
C ASN A 13 -32.05 -24.80 -30.06
N LYS A 14 -31.53 -24.38 -31.20
CA LYS A 14 -30.47 -25.10 -31.93
C LYS A 14 -29.17 -25.19 -31.10
N SER A 15 -28.80 -24.09 -30.44
CA SER A 15 -27.63 -24.05 -29.57
C SER A 15 -27.78 -24.91 -28.33
N TYR A 16 -28.99 -24.95 -27.75
CA TYR A 16 -29.32 -25.81 -26.62
C TYR A 16 -29.27 -27.30 -26.97
N GLN A 17 -29.81 -27.71 -28.13
CA GLN A 17 -29.75 -29.09 -28.61
C GLN A 17 -28.31 -29.52 -28.92
N ALA A 18 -27.49 -28.61 -29.46
CA ALA A 18 -26.07 -28.87 -29.70
C ALA A 18 -25.31 -29.09 -28.38
N LEU A 19 -25.60 -28.33 -27.34
CA LEU A 19 -25.01 -28.51 -26.00
C LEU A 19 -25.41 -29.85 -25.35
N ILE A 20 -26.67 -30.28 -25.50
CA ILE A 20 -27.13 -31.59 -25.00
C ILE A 20 -26.40 -32.74 -25.70
N ASN A 21 -26.25 -32.65 -27.03
CA ASN A 21 -25.56 -33.68 -27.80
C ASN A 21 -24.07 -33.74 -27.43
N LEU A 22 -23.42 -32.60 -27.29
CA LEU A 22 -22.02 -32.50 -26.86
C LEU A 22 -21.80 -33.10 -25.47
N ASN A 23 -22.73 -32.83 -24.53
CA ASN A 23 -22.68 -33.39 -23.17
C ASN A 23 -22.83 -34.92 -23.18
N ARG A 24 -23.71 -35.44 -24.04
CA ARG A 24 -23.88 -36.88 -24.21
C ARG A 24 -22.64 -37.57 -24.77
N GLU A 25 -21.98 -36.96 -25.76
CA GLU A 25 -20.73 -37.47 -26.33
C GLU A 25 -19.60 -37.42 -25.28
N LEU A 26 -19.47 -36.33 -24.51
CA LEU A 26 -18.48 -36.20 -23.45
C LEU A 26 -18.65 -37.23 -22.35
N ILE A 27 -19.93 -37.59 -21.99
CA ILE A 27 -20.21 -38.61 -20.98
C ILE A 27 -19.74 -39.98 -21.45
N ASN A 28 -19.88 -40.28 -22.73
CA ASN A 28 -19.55 -41.58 -23.33
C ASN A 28 -18.04 -41.74 -23.64
N LEU A 29 -17.22 -40.69 -23.49
CA LEU A 29 -15.78 -40.80 -23.64
C LEU A 29 -15.13 -41.67 -22.57
N SER A 30 -14.12 -42.44 -22.93
CA SER A 30 -13.31 -43.16 -21.94
C SER A 30 -12.62 -42.22 -20.97
N LEU A 31 -12.31 -42.68 -19.75
CA LEU A 31 -11.63 -41.91 -18.73
C LEU A 31 -10.34 -41.25 -19.26
N LEU A 32 -9.59 -41.98 -20.04
CA LEU A 32 -8.33 -41.50 -20.68
C LEU A 32 -8.57 -40.29 -21.58
N HIS A 33 -9.65 -40.31 -22.37
CA HIS A 33 -9.97 -39.19 -23.26
C HIS A 33 -10.48 -37.97 -22.45
N LYS A 34 -11.21 -38.17 -21.36
CA LYS A 34 -11.65 -37.09 -20.48
C LYS A 34 -10.46 -36.39 -19.83
N VAL A 35 -9.50 -37.15 -19.33
CA VAL A 35 -8.26 -36.63 -18.73
C VAL A 35 -7.44 -35.85 -19.76
N PHE A 36 -7.29 -36.40 -20.98
CA PHE A 36 -6.59 -35.72 -22.06
C PHE A 36 -7.26 -34.40 -22.43
N LEU A 37 -8.59 -34.38 -22.56
CA LEU A 37 -9.36 -33.18 -22.87
C LEU A 37 -9.22 -32.12 -21.78
N PHE A 38 -9.22 -32.55 -20.51
CA PHE A 38 -8.99 -31.64 -19.37
C PHE A 38 -7.63 -30.95 -19.45
N PHE A 39 -6.57 -31.71 -19.71
CA PHE A 39 -5.23 -31.12 -19.83
C PHE A 39 -5.09 -30.21 -21.07
N LEU A 40 -5.76 -30.54 -22.17
CA LEU A 40 -5.78 -29.75 -23.38
C LEU A 40 -6.49 -28.40 -23.15
N ILE A 41 -7.62 -28.39 -22.45
CA ILE A 41 -8.34 -27.17 -22.06
C ILE A 41 -7.50 -26.34 -21.09
N LEU A 42 -6.89 -26.97 -20.09
CA LEU A 42 -6.02 -26.30 -19.13
C LEU A 42 -4.82 -25.65 -19.82
N PHE A 43 -4.17 -26.37 -20.76
CA PHE A 43 -3.08 -25.82 -21.57
C PHE A 43 -3.53 -24.62 -22.39
N PHE A 44 -4.72 -24.67 -22.99
CA PHE A 44 -5.27 -23.56 -23.77
C PHE A 44 -5.58 -22.34 -22.90
N ILE A 45 -6.13 -22.56 -21.70
CA ILE A 45 -6.39 -21.48 -20.70
C ILE A 45 -5.06 -20.84 -20.29
N LEU A 46 -4.04 -21.62 -19.97
CA LEU A 46 -2.72 -21.13 -19.59
C LEU A 46 -2.05 -20.34 -20.74
N MET A 47 -2.19 -20.82 -21.97
CA MET A 47 -1.67 -20.15 -23.17
C MET A 47 -2.37 -18.81 -23.43
N LEU A 48 -3.69 -18.75 -23.27
CA LEU A 48 -4.47 -17.51 -23.38
C LEU A 48 -4.10 -16.51 -22.26
N ASN A 49 -3.92 -17.00 -21.04
CA ASN A 49 -3.52 -16.16 -19.92
C ASN A 49 -2.08 -15.61 -20.11
N ASN A 50 -1.16 -16.42 -20.63
CA ASN A 50 0.19 -15.97 -20.93
C ASN A 50 0.22 -14.95 -22.09
N ASN A 51 -0.62 -15.13 -23.10
CA ASN A 51 -0.74 -14.20 -24.22
C ASN A 51 -1.34 -12.85 -23.79
N ASN A 52 -2.31 -12.87 -22.86
CA ASN A 52 -2.86 -11.64 -22.27
C ASN A 52 -1.82 -10.90 -21.42
N ARG A 53 -0.97 -11.62 -20.68
CA ARG A 53 0.13 -10.99 -19.94
C ARG A 53 1.12 -10.33 -20.87
N ASN A 54 1.55 -11.00 -21.93
CA ASN A 54 2.48 -10.44 -22.92
C ASN A 54 1.88 -9.22 -23.64
N ARG A 55 0.60 -9.24 -24.00
CA ARG A 55 -0.09 -8.06 -24.56
C ARG A 55 -0.15 -6.87 -23.60
N LEU A 56 -0.30 -7.12 -22.31
CA LEU A 56 -0.24 -6.05 -21.31
C LEU A 56 1.16 -5.46 -21.22
N TYR A 57 2.22 -6.27 -21.30
CA TYR A 57 3.60 -5.79 -21.33
C TYR A 57 3.94 -5.05 -22.63
N GLU A 58 3.56 -5.57 -23.80
CA GLU A 58 3.75 -4.90 -25.10
C GLU A 58 3.01 -3.56 -25.17
N ASN A 59 1.76 -3.49 -24.72
CA ASN A 59 1.01 -2.21 -24.63
C ASN A 59 1.64 -1.24 -23.63
N TYR A 60 2.29 -1.73 -22.60
CA TYR A 60 3.01 -0.89 -21.62
C TYR A 60 4.29 -0.31 -22.25
N GLU A 61 5.04 -1.09 -23.02
CA GLU A 61 6.23 -0.61 -23.75
C GLU A 61 5.86 0.38 -24.88
N ASP A 62 4.78 0.15 -25.61
CA ASP A 62 4.29 1.07 -26.66
C ASP A 62 3.77 2.40 -26.09
N MET A 63 3.13 2.37 -24.91
CA MET A 63 2.75 3.60 -24.19
C MET A 63 3.97 4.35 -23.67
N THR A 64 5.11 3.70 -23.46
CA THR A 64 6.36 4.32 -22.97
C THR A 64 7.19 4.94 -24.09
N SER A 65 6.97 4.55 -25.35
CA SER A 65 7.76 5.06 -26.49
C SER A 65 7.50 6.55 -26.82
N GLY A 66 6.41 7.13 -26.33
CA GLY A 66 6.06 8.55 -26.56
C GLY A 66 6.18 9.46 -25.32
N ASN A 67 6.06 8.93 -24.12
CA ASN A 67 6.21 9.67 -22.88
C ASN A 67 7.35 9.05 -22.06
N LYS A 68 8.38 9.82 -21.79
CA LYS A 68 9.49 9.44 -20.94
C LYS A 68 8.96 9.20 -19.52
N PHE A 69 8.66 7.95 -19.16
CA PHE A 69 8.38 7.60 -17.77
C PHE A 69 9.68 7.73 -16.99
N GLU A 70 9.66 8.59 -15.99
CA GLU A 70 10.78 8.74 -15.07
C GLU A 70 10.61 7.68 -13.97
N SER A 71 11.53 6.72 -13.91
CA SER A 71 11.57 5.75 -12.81
C SER A 71 12.22 6.41 -11.60
N LYS A 72 11.52 6.43 -10.47
CA LYS A 72 12.01 6.95 -9.20
C LYS A 72 12.28 5.81 -8.23
N TYR A 73 13.38 5.91 -7.51
CA TYR A 73 13.84 4.92 -6.57
C TYR A 73 14.14 5.54 -5.21
N ASP A 74 14.06 4.74 -4.14
CA ASP A 74 14.35 5.14 -2.77
C ASP A 74 13.56 6.41 -2.38
N ASP A 75 14.27 7.42 -1.87
CA ASP A 75 13.67 8.65 -1.37
C ASP A 75 13.06 9.54 -2.46
N ALA A 76 13.51 9.40 -3.71
CA ALA A 76 12.98 10.17 -4.84
C ALA A 76 11.50 9.83 -5.16
N ILE A 77 10.98 8.72 -4.63
CA ILE A 77 9.56 8.34 -4.75
C ILE A 77 8.65 9.33 -4.00
N TYR A 78 9.12 9.85 -2.86
CA TYR A 78 8.33 10.71 -1.97
C TYR A 78 8.36 12.18 -2.40
N ASP A 79 8.06 12.43 -3.68
CA ASP A 79 7.99 13.76 -4.29
C ASP A 79 6.62 14.43 -4.09
N ALA A 80 6.46 15.64 -4.60
CA ALA A 80 5.25 16.44 -4.49
C ALA A 80 4.00 15.75 -5.06
N PHE A 81 4.16 15.01 -6.18
CA PHE A 81 3.06 14.26 -6.79
C PHE A 81 2.62 13.12 -5.87
N TYR A 82 3.55 12.29 -5.43
CA TYR A 82 3.26 11.16 -4.56
C TYR A 82 2.70 11.61 -3.20
N ALA A 83 3.30 12.63 -2.58
CA ALA A 83 2.84 13.21 -1.33
C ALA A 83 1.40 13.72 -1.40
N LYS A 84 1.01 14.35 -2.52
CA LYS A 84 -0.36 14.83 -2.75
C LYS A 84 -1.40 13.71 -2.74
N TYR A 85 -1.06 12.54 -3.31
CA TYR A 85 -1.98 11.41 -3.45
C TYR A 85 -1.74 10.32 -2.40
N TYR A 86 -0.77 10.47 -1.53
CA TYR A 86 -0.35 9.47 -0.55
C TYR A 86 -1.51 8.93 0.29
N ASP A 87 -2.32 9.80 0.87
CA ASP A 87 -3.44 9.37 1.72
C ASP A 87 -4.52 8.64 0.92
N TYR A 88 -4.74 9.04 -0.33
CA TYR A 88 -5.70 8.35 -1.19
C TYR A 88 -5.24 6.92 -1.51
N LEU A 89 -3.94 6.72 -1.69
CA LEU A 89 -3.36 5.42 -2.04
C LEU A 89 -3.16 4.51 -0.84
N HIS A 90 -2.83 5.07 0.34
CA HIS A 90 -2.35 4.32 1.50
C HIS A 90 -3.22 4.45 2.76
N SER A 91 -4.25 5.32 2.76
CA SER A 91 -5.09 5.48 3.93
C SER A 91 -5.93 4.23 4.18
N ASN A 92 -5.61 3.51 5.22
CA ASN A 92 -6.45 2.46 5.80
C ASN A 92 -6.96 2.91 7.16
N LYS A 93 -8.21 3.33 7.21
CA LYS A 93 -8.81 3.93 8.39
C LYS A 93 -8.84 2.98 9.60
N GLU A 94 -9.09 1.70 9.36
CA GLU A 94 -9.14 0.69 10.41
C GLU A 94 -7.74 0.43 10.98
N CYS A 95 -6.74 0.27 10.12
CA CYS A 95 -5.35 0.10 10.51
C CYS A 95 -4.84 1.31 11.30
N ASN A 96 -5.12 2.53 10.85
CA ASN A 96 -4.71 3.75 11.55
C ASN A 96 -5.33 3.86 12.96
N ILE A 97 -6.59 3.45 13.12
CA ILE A 97 -7.26 3.46 14.43
C ILE A 97 -6.62 2.42 15.36
N GLU A 98 -6.31 1.22 14.87
CA GLU A 98 -5.66 0.20 15.69
C GLU A 98 -4.24 0.63 16.10
N GLN A 99 -3.47 1.23 15.21
CA GLN A 99 -2.16 1.79 15.53
C GLN A 99 -2.25 2.86 16.62
N LEU A 100 -3.21 3.78 16.53
CA LEU A 100 -3.44 4.80 17.56
C LEU A 100 -3.82 4.18 18.91
N LYS A 101 -4.66 3.14 18.93
CA LYS A 101 -5.01 2.44 20.18
C LYS A 101 -3.77 1.83 20.86
N ILE A 102 -2.87 1.22 20.07
CA ILE A 102 -1.63 0.66 20.58
C ILE A 102 -0.75 1.75 21.16
N ILE A 103 -0.50 2.84 20.43
CA ILE A 103 0.30 3.99 20.90
C ILE A 103 -0.25 4.53 22.21
N ILE A 104 -1.56 4.78 22.28
CA ILE A 104 -2.21 5.32 23.46
C ILE A 104 -2.11 4.34 24.64
N SER A 105 -2.18 3.03 24.42
CA SER A 105 -2.07 2.04 25.48
C SER A 105 -0.72 2.10 26.20
N PHE A 106 0.36 2.39 25.47
CA PHE A 106 1.70 2.58 26.03
C PHE A 106 1.88 3.97 26.65
N ALA A 107 1.29 5.02 26.07
CA ALA A 107 1.42 6.39 26.53
C ALA A 107 0.61 6.68 27.82
N LYS A 108 -0.43 5.91 28.11
CA LYS A 108 -1.46 6.19 29.12
C LYS A 108 -0.97 6.29 30.57
N ASN A 109 0.16 5.71 30.90
CA ASN A 109 0.68 5.61 32.26
C ASN A 109 1.70 6.69 32.61
N ASN A 110 2.08 7.57 31.66
CA ASN A 110 3.06 8.62 31.90
C ASN A 110 2.39 9.98 32.11
N LYS A 111 2.81 10.72 33.14
CA LYS A 111 2.31 12.08 33.42
C LYS A 111 2.71 13.11 32.36
N PHE A 112 3.85 12.91 31.74
CA PHE A 112 4.37 13.78 30.68
C PHE A 112 4.77 12.90 29.51
N VAL A 113 4.00 12.96 28.44
CA VAL A 113 4.23 12.17 27.22
C VAL A 113 4.66 13.10 26.12
N LYS A 114 5.87 12.90 25.65
CA LYS A 114 6.43 13.57 24.48
C LYS A 114 6.83 12.54 23.43
N LEU A 115 6.19 12.63 22.28
CA LEU A 115 6.30 11.63 21.22
C LEU A 115 7.03 12.20 20.01
N LEU A 116 7.82 11.34 19.35
CA LEU A 116 8.37 11.61 18.03
C LEU A 116 7.83 10.55 17.06
N ASP A 117 7.17 10.97 16.00
CA ASP A 117 6.72 10.12 14.90
C ASP A 117 7.76 10.15 13.77
N ILE A 118 8.55 9.08 13.66
CA ILE A 118 9.67 8.93 12.73
C ILE A 118 9.14 8.43 11.39
N GLY A 119 9.32 9.24 10.33
CA GLY A 119 8.72 8.98 9.02
C GLY A 119 7.22 9.24 9.02
N CYS A 120 6.81 10.38 9.59
CA CYS A 120 5.39 10.74 9.81
C CYS A 120 4.59 10.93 8.52
N GLY A 121 5.25 11.00 7.34
CA GLY A 121 4.63 11.19 6.04
C GLY A 121 3.75 12.44 6.00
N THR A 122 2.47 12.27 5.63
CA THR A 122 1.48 13.36 5.55
C THR A 122 0.85 13.74 6.89
N GLY A 123 1.35 13.20 8.03
CA GLY A 123 1.10 13.70 9.36
C GLY A 123 -0.19 13.25 10.06
N TYR A 124 -0.86 12.20 9.57
CA TYR A 124 -2.15 11.77 10.15
C TYR A 124 -2.04 11.36 11.64
N HIS A 125 -1.04 10.57 12.03
CA HIS A 125 -0.87 10.12 13.41
C HIS A 125 -0.50 11.28 14.34
N VAL A 126 0.39 12.16 13.88
CA VAL A 126 0.74 13.39 14.60
C VAL A 126 -0.51 14.22 14.89
N TYR A 127 -1.35 14.46 13.88
CA TYR A 127 -2.59 15.20 14.04
C TYR A 127 -3.54 14.54 15.05
N MET A 128 -3.72 13.22 14.97
CA MET A 128 -4.62 12.52 15.89
C MET A 128 -4.12 12.54 17.34
N LEU A 129 -2.81 12.39 17.55
CA LEU A 129 -2.20 12.46 18.88
C LEU A 129 -2.26 13.90 19.45
N ASP A 130 -2.01 14.93 18.63
CA ASP A 130 -2.16 16.33 19.02
C ASP A 130 -3.61 16.65 19.44
N LYS A 131 -4.62 16.14 18.69
CA LYS A 131 -6.03 16.26 19.07
C LYS A 131 -6.34 15.61 20.43
N MET A 132 -5.62 14.57 20.79
CA MET A 132 -5.72 13.90 22.09
C MET A 132 -4.89 14.59 23.18
N LYS A 133 -4.25 15.74 22.84
CA LYS A 133 -3.46 16.57 23.76
C LYS A 133 -2.13 15.96 24.20
N TYR A 134 -1.58 15.08 23.37
CA TYR A 134 -0.19 14.66 23.52
C TYR A 134 0.75 15.69 22.89
N GLU A 135 1.91 15.90 23.50
CA GLU A 135 3.01 16.63 22.86
C GLU A 135 3.66 15.70 21.83
N VAL A 136 3.52 16.03 20.55
CA VAL A 136 3.98 15.16 19.46
C VAL A 136 4.63 15.98 18.36
N THR A 137 5.79 15.52 17.90
CA THR A 137 6.53 16.07 16.77
C THR A 137 6.59 15.03 15.66
N GLY A 138 6.27 15.40 14.44
CA GLY A 138 6.44 14.57 13.24
C GLY A 138 7.76 14.87 12.55
N LEU A 139 8.52 13.84 12.23
CA LEU A 139 9.77 13.92 11.48
C LEU A 139 9.64 13.13 10.18
N ASP A 140 9.94 13.76 9.05
CA ASP A 140 10.09 13.07 7.77
C ASP A 140 11.21 13.70 6.98
N LYS A 141 11.95 12.89 6.22
CA LYS A 141 13.05 13.42 5.40
C LYS A 141 12.55 14.02 4.08
N SER A 142 11.34 13.68 3.62
CA SER A 142 10.73 14.27 2.44
C SER A 142 10.12 15.64 2.78
N ALA A 143 10.70 16.69 2.16
CA ALA A 143 10.15 18.04 2.25
C ALA A 143 8.72 18.13 1.69
N ASP A 144 8.41 17.34 0.67
CA ASP A 144 7.10 17.31 0.02
C ASP A 144 6.04 16.65 0.93
N MET A 145 6.40 15.56 1.65
CA MET A 145 5.54 14.97 2.66
C MET A 145 5.23 15.94 3.79
N ILE A 146 6.24 16.59 4.35
CA ILE A 146 6.07 17.61 5.39
C ILE A 146 5.27 18.82 4.88
N SER A 147 5.46 19.22 3.63
CA SER A 147 4.67 20.29 3.02
C SER A 147 3.17 19.92 3.01
N GLN A 148 2.83 18.70 2.62
CA GLN A 148 1.44 18.20 2.67
C GLN A 148 0.92 18.08 4.11
N ALA A 149 1.74 17.61 5.06
CA ALA A 149 1.36 17.54 6.46
C ALA A 149 1.01 18.92 7.04
N LYS A 150 1.85 19.93 6.81
CA LYS A 150 1.62 21.31 7.24
C LYS A 150 0.41 21.95 6.57
N LEU A 151 0.15 21.65 5.30
CA LEU A 151 -1.07 22.11 4.61
C LEU A 151 -2.35 21.55 5.23
N LYS A 152 -2.33 20.28 5.64
CA LYS A 152 -3.51 19.61 6.23
C LYS A 152 -3.68 19.93 7.73
N TYR A 153 -2.58 20.04 8.46
CA TYR A 153 -2.54 20.10 9.92
C TYR A 153 -1.61 21.21 10.40
N SER A 154 -1.95 22.45 10.06
CA SER A 154 -1.12 23.64 10.28
C SER A 154 -0.75 23.91 11.74
N ASN A 155 -1.51 23.38 12.71
CA ASN A 155 -1.27 23.57 14.14
C ASN A 155 -0.37 22.49 14.76
N CYS A 156 0.00 21.46 14.00
CA CYS A 156 0.87 20.40 14.47
C CYS A 156 2.34 20.71 14.17
N GLU A 157 3.23 20.14 14.95
CA GLU A 157 4.67 20.31 14.78
C GLU A 157 5.24 19.29 13.80
N PHE A 158 5.89 19.79 12.74
CA PHE A 158 6.52 18.95 11.72
C PHE A 158 7.90 19.47 11.38
N ILE A 159 8.88 18.55 11.34
CA ILE A 159 10.30 18.84 11.06
C ILE A 159 10.72 18.04 9.83
N ILE A 160 11.45 18.71 8.92
CA ILE A 160 12.12 18.04 7.79
C ILE A 160 13.50 17.61 8.28
N GLY A 161 13.81 16.32 8.15
CA GLY A 161 15.13 15.83 8.51
C GLY A 161 15.26 14.33 8.40
N ASP A 162 16.50 13.88 8.22
CA ASP A 162 16.83 12.46 8.28
C ASP A 162 17.05 12.05 9.74
N TYR A 163 16.29 11.07 10.20
CA TYR A 163 16.37 10.56 11.58
C TYR A 163 17.80 10.15 11.99
N LEU A 164 18.57 9.62 11.06
CA LEU A 164 19.96 9.21 11.33
C LEU A 164 20.96 10.37 11.37
N GLN A 165 20.59 11.58 10.98
CA GLN A 165 21.46 12.74 11.11
C GLN A 165 21.65 13.14 12.57
N ASN A 166 22.83 13.68 12.88
CA ASN A 166 23.14 14.17 14.22
C ASN A 166 22.52 15.56 14.43
N ASN A 167 22.20 15.88 15.69
CA ASN A 167 21.78 17.21 16.17
C ASN A 167 20.39 17.70 15.70
N LEU A 168 19.47 16.81 15.35
CA LEU A 168 18.08 17.22 15.13
C LEU A 168 17.31 17.42 16.43
N PHE A 169 17.64 16.66 17.46
CA PHE A 169 17.02 16.69 18.77
C PHE A 169 18.06 16.52 19.87
N ASP A 170 17.74 17.04 21.06
CA ASP A 170 18.53 16.84 22.25
C ASP A 170 18.40 15.38 22.76
N TYR A 171 19.44 14.91 23.45
CA TYR A 171 19.40 13.60 24.10
C TYR A 171 18.34 13.55 25.20
N ASN A 172 17.75 12.39 25.43
CA ASN A 172 16.72 12.16 26.44
C ASN A 172 15.51 13.10 26.32
N SER A 173 15.16 13.53 25.10
CA SER A 173 14.11 14.53 24.87
C SER A 173 12.72 13.92 24.64
N PHE A 174 12.62 12.63 24.40
CA PHE A 174 11.36 11.95 24.12
C PHE A 174 11.07 10.83 25.12
N THR A 175 9.78 10.66 25.42
CA THR A 175 9.28 9.52 26.20
C THR A 175 8.90 8.34 25.33
N HIS A 176 8.48 8.62 24.09
CA HIS A 176 8.08 7.60 23.13
C HIS A 176 8.56 7.97 21.73
N LEU A 177 9.11 6.99 21.05
CA LEU A 177 9.39 7.05 19.63
C LEU A 177 8.42 6.14 18.90
N ILE A 178 7.88 6.64 17.80
CA ILE A 178 6.94 5.91 16.96
C ILE A 178 7.58 5.74 15.59
N CYS A 179 7.61 4.51 15.07
CA CYS A 179 8.06 4.22 13.72
C CYS A 179 7.07 3.25 13.06
N LEU A 180 6.13 3.78 12.30
CA LEU A 180 4.98 3.04 11.78
C LEU A 180 5.17 2.56 10.35
N ASN A 181 4.30 1.65 9.97
CA ASN A 181 4.18 1.12 8.60
C ASN A 181 5.50 0.52 8.09
N LYS A 182 5.97 1.01 6.93
CA LYS A 182 7.19 0.52 6.29
C LYS A 182 8.42 1.37 6.58
N THR A 183 8.32 2.40 7.39
CA THR A 183 9.40 3.36 7.65
C THR A 183 10.66 2.67 8.17
N PHE A 184 10.52 1.74 9.11
CA PHE A 184 11.66 1.00 9.65
C PHE A 184 12.47 0.27 8.56
N TYR A 185 11.80 -0.25 7.54
CA TYR A 185 12.47 -0.99 6.46
C TYR A 185 13.28 -0.08 5.52
N SER A 186 13.00 1.23 5.49
CA SER A 186 13.75 2.20 4.68
C SER A 186 15.14 2.52 5.25
N PHE A 187 15.36 2.31 6.55
CA PHE A 187 16.66 2.52 7.15
C PHE A 187 17.63 1.42 6.72
N LYS A 188 18.74 1.82 6.07
CA LYS A 188 19.81 0.89 5.66
C LYS A 188 20.58 0.36 6.87
N ASP A 189 20.90 1.26 7.80
CA ASP A 189 21.58 0.95 9.06
C ASP A 189 20.58 0.91 10.21
N LYS A 190 20.19 -0.32 10.58
CA LYS A 190 19.23 -0.55 11.65
C LYS A 190 19.89 -0.51 13.04
N GLU A 191 21.16 -0.80 13.10
CA GLU A 191 21.94 -0.71 14.34
C GLU A 191 22.04 0.75 14.78
N LEU A 192 22.45 1.63 13.87
CA LEU A 192 22.45 3.08 14.10
C LEU A 192 21.06 3.62 14.45
N PHE A 193 19.98 3.09 13.85
CA PHE A 193 18.61 3.47 14.21
C PHE A 193 18.31 3.19 15.68
N PHE A 194 18.66 2.02 16.20
CA PHE A 194 18.43 1.68 17.60
C PHE A 194 19.36 2.44 18.56
N GLU A 195 20.63 2.63 18.18
CA GLU A 195 21.57 3.46 18.97
C GLU A 195 21.03 4.88 19.14
N LYS A 196 20.57 5.50 18.06
CA LYS A 196 19.96 6.83 18.11
C LYS A 196 18.67 6.85 18.92
N SER A 197 17.82 5.84 18.75
CA SER A 197 16.59 5.74 19.53
C SER A 197 16.89 5.70 21.02
N ASN A 198 17.89 4.95 21.42
CA ASN A 198 18.31 4.89 22.82
C ASN A 198 18.88 6.23 23.36
N LEU A 199 19.56 7.00 22.51
CA LEU A 199 20.06 8.33 22.90
C LEU A 199 18.93 9.37 23.03
N LEU A 200 17.89 9.28 22.21
CA LEU A 200 16.79 10.24 22.21
C LEU A 200 15.73 9.95 23.27
N LEU A 201 15.59 8.68 23.68
CA LEU A 201 14.67 8.28 24.72
C LEU A 201 15.19 8.64 26.10
N ASN A 202 14.29 9.08 26.98
CA ASN A 202 14.59 9.19 28.41
C ASN A 202 14.70 7.79 29.07
N ALA A 203 15.06 7.74 30.35
CA ALA A 203 15.40 6.49 31.06
C ALA A 203 14.31 5.39 30.99
N ASP A 204 13.02 5.79 30.93
CA ASP A 204 11.86 4.89 30.88
C ASP A 204 11.13 4.99 29.52
N GLY A 205 11.83 5.47 28.51
CA GLY A 205 11.26 5.69 27.19
C GLY A 205 11.00 4.41 26.41
N LEU A 206 10.05 4.45 25.48
CA LEU A 206 9.61 3.31 24.67
C LEU A 206 9.74 3.62 23.15
N LEU A 207 10.13 2.59 22.39
CA LEU A 207 10.16 2.60 20.93
C LEU A 207 9.21 1.52 20.41
#